data_b8b9fc3dcc5b919def56baa93a7c71e4
#
_entry.id   b8b9fc3dcc5b919def56baa93a7c71e4
#
_cell.length_a   1.000
_cell.length_b   1.000
_cell.length_c   1.000
_cell.angle_alpha   90.00
_cell.angle_beta   90.00
_cell.angle_gamma   90.00
#
_symmetry.space_group_name_H-M   'P 1'
#
loop_
_entity.id
_entity.type
_entity.pdbx_description
1 polymer ?
#
loop_
_entity_poly.entity_id
_entity_poly.type
_entity_poly.pdbx_seq_one_letter_code
_entity_poly.pdbx_strand_id
1 'polypeptide(L)'
;MKSDIQIAQEAKMKEITKIAEKVGLEEDDLELYGKYKAKVKLDVLKKLSNKADSKLVLVTAITPTPAGEGKTTTTVGLGQALNRIGKNAVIAIREPSLGPTMGIKGGAAGGGYAQVIPMEDINLHFTGDIHAIGTAHNLLAAAIDNHIKQGNELNIDPTQITFKRALDMNDRALRNTIVGLGGTINGQPREDGFLITVASEIMAILCLANDLMELKEKLGKIVVGYSYDGESITANDLQVEGAMTALLKDAIKPNLVQTLENTPAFIHGGPFANIAHGCNSVMATKFSMKLGDITVTEAGFGADLGAEKFYNIKSRFADLKPDATVLVATIRALKMHGGVDLDGLTEENLEALEKGIENLEKHIENVHKFGVPTVLKLQKNLLIK
;
A
#
# COMPACT_ATOMS: atom_id res chain seq x y z
N MET A 1 -13.88 -27.41 -1.40
CA MET A 1 -13.10 -26.55 -0.47
C MET A 1 -13.84 -25.23 -0.39
N LYS A 2 -13.89 -24.57 0.78
CA LYS A 2 -14.55 -23.27 0.93
C LYS A 2 -13.75 -22.19 0.20
N SER A 3 -14.45 -21.21 -0.40
CA SER A 3 -13.81 -20.04 -0.98
C SER A 3 -13.32 -19.09 0.12
N ASP A 4 -12.40 -18.15 -0.22
CA ASP A 4 -11.86 -17.18 0.72
C ASP A 4 -12.96 -16.35 1.40
N ILE A 5 -13.97 -15.94 0.63
CA ILE A 5 -15.10 -15.18 1.17
C ILE A 5 -15.95 -16.02 2.14
N GLN A 6 -16.19 -17.30 1.84
CA GLN A 6 -16.92 -18.19 2.75
C GLN A 6 -16.15 -18.37 4.07
N ILE A 7 -14.82 -18.52 4.01
CA ILE A 7 -13.97 -18.63 5.21
C ILE A 7 -14.04 -17.33 6.02
N ALA A 8 -13.98 -16.18 5.37
CA ALA A 8 -14.06 -14.87 6.03
C ALA A 8 -15.42 -14.63 6.69
N GLN A 9 -16.53 -14.96 6.01
CA GLN A 9 -17.88 -14.78 6.51
C GLN A 9 -18.25 -15.70 7.68
N GLU A 10 -17.66 -16.88 7.75
CA GLU A 10 -17.83 -17.81 8.88
C GLU A 10 -16.95 -17.46 10.09
N ALA A 11 -16.05 -16.50 9.95
CA ALA A 11 -15.12 -16.14 11.00
C ALA A 11 -15.82 -15.49 12.20
N LYS A 12 -15.43 -15.89 13.41
CA LYS A 12 -15.89 -15.27 14.65
C LYS A 12 -14.96 -14.10 15.01
N MET A 13 -15.29 -12.92 14.50
CA MET A 13 -14.55 -11.70 14.80
C MET A 13 -14.72 -11.28 16.26
N LYS A 14 -13.63 -10.81 16.87
CA LYS A 14 -13.67 -10.09 18.15
C LYS A 14 -13.95 -8.61 17.91
N GLU A 15 -14.49 -7.95 18.90
CA GLU A 15 -14.60 -6.49 18.88
C GLU A 15 -13.23 -5.86 18.77
N ILE A 16 -13.11 -4.78 18.01
CA ILE A 16 -11.82 -4.16 17.72
C ILE A 16 -11.12 -3.64 18.98
N THR A 17 -11.89 -3.23 19.99
CA THR A 17 -11.37 -2.85 21.31
C THR A 17 -10.64 -4.01 21.99
N LYS A 18 -11.14 -5.25 21.83
CA LYS A 18 -10.47 -6.45 22.36
C LYS A 18 -9.20 -6.83 21.59
N ILE A 19 -9.12 -6.43 20.35
CA ILE A 19 -7.88 -6.57 19.56
C ILE A 19 -6.87 -5.49 19.96
N ALA A 20 -7.33 -4.28 20.19
CA ALA A 20 -6.51 -3.17 20.66
C ALA A 20 -5.89 -3.43 22.04
N GLU A 21 -6.68 -3.98 22.99
CA GLU A 21 -6.21 -4.38 24.32
C GLU A 21 -5.02 -5.37 24.25
N LYS A 22 -4.98 -6.27 23.25
CA LYS A 22 -3.87 -7.22 23.08
C LYS A 22 -2.52 -6.56 22.83
N VAL A 23 -2.54 -5.37 22.26
CA VAL A 23 -1.33 -4.58 21.95
C VAL A 23 -1.14 -3.41 22.90
N GLY A 24 -1.94 -3.34 23.98
CA GLY A 24 -1.83 -2.31 25.01
C GLY A 24 -2.42 -0.97 24.64
N LEU A 25 -3.38 -0.95 23.70
CA LEU A 25 -4.17 0.24 23.37
C LEU A 25 -5.48 0.24 24.18
N GLU A 26 -5.88 1.43 24.61
CA GLU A 26 -7.15 1.69 25.26
C GLU A 26 -8.19 2.18 24.24
N GLU A 27 -9.48 2.17 24.61
CA GLU A 27 -10.55 2.65 23.74
C GLU A 27 -10.37 4.12 23.35
N ASP A 28 -9.86 4.93 24.28
CA ASP A 28 -9.56 6.35 24.05
C ASP A 28 -8.44 6.59 23.02
N ASP A 29 -7.63 5.58 22.72
CA ASP A 29 -6.60 5.64 21.68
C ASP A 29 -7.17 5.40 20.27
N LEU A 30 -8.44 5.02 20.18
CA LEU A 30 -9.13 4.61 18.96
C LEU A 30 -10.16 5.62 18.48
N GLU A 31 -10.39 5.60 17.19
CA GLU A 31 -11.58 6.14 16.52
C GLU A 31 -12.30 4.97 15.87
N LEU A 32 -13.47 4.57 16.43
CA LEU A 32 -14.17 3.37 16.00
C LEU A 32 -14.87 3.58 14.65
N TYR A 33 -14.66 2.66 13.74
CA TYR A 33 -15.36 2.54 12.46
C TYR A 33 -16.24 1.29 12.47
N GLY A 34 -17.27 1.33 13.30
CA GLY A 34 -18.11 0.18 13.62
C GLY A 34 -17.42 -0.76 14.62
N LYS A 35 -17.91 -2.02 14.67
CA LYS A 35 -17.52 -2.98 15.71
C LYS A 35 -16.15 -3.62 15.53
N TYR A 36 -15.68 -3.72 14.29
CA TYR A 36 -14.55 -4.57 13.90
C TYR A 36 -13.37 -3.84 13.27
N LYS A 37 -13.46 -2.52 13.17
CA LYS A 37 -12.44 -1.64 12.59
C LYS A 37 -12.26 -0.40 13.45
N ALA A 38 -11.03 0.11 13.51
CA ALA A 38 -10.77 1.41 14.14
C ALA A 38 -9.56 2.07 13.48
N LYS A 39 -9.50 3.38 13.54
CA LYS A 39 -8.26 4.13 13.34
C LYS A 39 -7.57 4.35 14.68
N VAL A 40 -6.23 4.31 14.68
CA VAL A 40 -5.44 4.61 15.86
C VAL A 40 -5.00 6.07 15.82
N LYS A 41 -5.24 6.81 16.91
CA LYS A 41 -4.90 8.24 17.02
C LYS A 41 -3.38 8.45 16.96
N LEU A 42 -2.95 9.53 16.31
CA LEU A 42 -1.52 9.79 16.07
C LEU A 42 -0.72 10.04 17.35
N ASP A 43 -1.36 10.59 18.40
CA ASP A 43 -0.69 10.86 19.70
C ASP A 43 -0.25 9.59 20.42
N VAL A 44 -0.79 8.43 20.06
CA VAL A 44 -0.33 7.14 20.60
C VAL A 44 1.17 6.94 20.31
N LEU A 45 1.66 7.32 19.13
CA LEU A 45 3.11 7.24 18.84
C LEU A 45 3.94 8.12 19.76
N LYS A 46 3.42 9.30 20.14
CA LYS A 46 4.08 10.18 21.10
C LYS A 46 4.11 9.56 22.50
N LYS A 47 2.98 8.97 22.94
CA LYS A 47 2.89 8.23 24.22
C LYS A 47 3.89 7.07 24.27
N LEU A 48 4.09 6.38 23.14
CA LEU A 48 4.98 5.22 23.02
C LEU A 48 6.42 5.57 22.60
N SER A 49 6.80 6.84 22.53
CA SER A 49 8.12 7.28 22.04
C SER A 49 9.30 6.62 22.75
N ASN A 50 9.19 6.40 24.06
CA ASN A 50 10.24 5.77 24.88
C ASN A 50 10.23 4.23 24.82
N LYS A 51 9.24 3.61 24.20
CA LYS A 51 9.20 2.14 24.03
C LYS A 51 10.15 1.75 22.90
N ALA A 52 10.96 0.71 23.15
CA ALA A 52 11.83 0.16 22.12
C ALA A 52 11.02 -0.35 20.91
N ASP A 53 11.60 -0.24 19.73
CA ASP A 53 11.00 -0.80 18.53
C ASP A 53 11.08 -2.33 18.52
N SER A 54 10.07 -2.97 17.97
CA SER A 54 10.04 -4.41 17.75
C SER A 54 11.02 -4.85 16.66
N LYS A 55 11.25 -6.16 16.56
CA LYS A 55 11.90 -6.75 15.40
C LYS A 55 11.03 -6.55 14.15
N LEU A 56 11.65 -6.12 13.05
CA LEU A 56 10.98 -5.90 11.77
C LEU A 56 11.33 -7.00 10.77
N VAL A 57 10.32 -7.73 10.32
CA VAL A 57 10.45 -8.79 9.31
C VAL A 57 9.78 -8.34 8.01
N LEU A 58 10.56 -8.27 6.93
CA LEU A 58 10.07 -7.96 5.60
C LEU A 58 9.77 -9.25 4.83
N VAL A 59 8.55 -9.40 4.31
CA VAL A 59 8.19 -10.48 3.37
C VAL A 59 8.22 -9.95 1.95
N THR A 60 8.96 -10.63 1.10
CA THR A 60 9.06 -10.34 -0.34
C THR A 60 9.04 -11.65 -1.13
N ALA A 61 9.24 -11.61 -2.43
CA ALA A 61 9.28 -12.80 -3.27
C ALA A 61 10.32 -12.65 -4.39
N ILE A 62 10.63 -13.75 -5.06
CA ILE A 62 11.29 -13.71 -6.35
C ILE A 62 10.40 -13.02 -7.40
N THR A 63 10.90 -12.79 -8.60
CA THR A 63 10.11 -12.21 -9.70
C THR A 63 8.77 -12.93 -9.84
N PRO A 64 7.62 -12.23 -9.73
CA PRO A 64 6.32 -12.89 -9.63
C PRO A 64 5.82 -13.44 -10.96
N THR A 65 5.06 -14.53 -10.90
CA THR A 65 4.20 -14.99 -11.97
C THR A 65 2.89 -14.19 -12.02
N PRO A 66 2.12 -14.26 -13.12
CA PRO A 66 0.78 -13.68 -13.19
C PRO A 66 -0.18 -14.14 -12.09
N ALA A 67 0.01 -15.36 -11.57
CA ALA A 67 -0.81 -15.91 -10.49
C ALA A 67 -0.39 -15.39 -9.10
N GLY A 68 0.75 -14.71 -9.01
CA GLY A 68 1.33 -14.25 -7.74
C GLY A 68 2.02 -15.36 -6.93
N GLU A 69 2.84 -14.95 -5.95
CA GLU A 69 3.67 -15.86 -5.16
C GLU A 69 3.16 -16.07 -3.72
N GLY A 70 2.01 -15.49 -3.38
CA GLY A 70 1.41 -15.63 -2.06
C GLY A 70 2.15 -14.88 -0.93
N LYS A 71 2.74 -13.73 -1.24
CA LYS A 71 3.39 -12.87 -0.22
C LYS A 71 2.46 -12.50 0.92
N THR A 72 1.29 -11.94 0.61
CA THR A 72 0.32 -11.50 1.63
C THR A 72 -0.17 -12.68 2.48
N THR A 73 -0.47 -13.81 1.84
CA THR A 73 -0.83 -15.05 2.58
C THR A 73 0.30 -15.50 3.49
N THR A 74 1.56 -15.37 3.04
CA THR A 74 2.74 -15.67 3.87
C THR A 74 2.90 -14.67 5.02
N THR A 75 2.73 -13.39 4.76
CA THR A 75 2.80 -12.31 5.77
C THR A 75 1.78 -12.52 6.87
N VAL A 76 0.53 -12.74 6.50
CA VAL A 76 -0.56 -12.99 7.44
C VAL A 76 -0.34 -14.30 8.19
N GLY A 77 -0.03 -15.39 7.47
CA GLY A 77 0.22 -16.70 8.07
C GLY A 77 1.41 -16.70 9.03
N LEU A 78 2.48 -15.97 8.72
CA LEU A 78 3.62 -15.80 9.61
C LEU A 78 3.25 -15.06 10.89
N GLY A 79 2.50 -13.95 10.76
CA GLY A 79 2.02 -13.21 11.92
C GLY A 79 1.12 -14.05 12.83
N GLN A 80 0.20 -14.84 12.26
CA GLN A 80 -0.64 -15.79 13.01
C GLN A 80 0.22 -16.88 13.70
N ALA A 81 1.16 -17.47 12.97
CA ALA A 81 2.04 -18.52 13.50
C ALA A 81 2.89 -18.02 14.67
N LEU A 82 3.45 -16.81 14.56
CA LEU A 82 4.21 -16.20 15.65
C LEU A 82 3.35 -16.00 16.90
N ASN A 83 2.11 -15.55 16.76
CA ASN A 83 1.19 -15.42 17.89
C ASN A 83 0.84 -16.80 18.50
N ARG A 84 0.68 -17.85 17.70
CA ARG A 84 0.44 -19.23 18.18
C ARG A 84 1.57 -19.77 19.05
N ILE A 85 2.81 -19.40 18.76
CA ILE A 85 3.97 -19.81 19.57
C ILE A 85 4.31 -18.84 20.70
N GLY A 86 3.35 -17.95 21.05
CA GLY A 86 3.46 -17.04 22.18
C GLY A 86 4.31 -15.79 21.95
N LYS A 87 4.58 -15.41 20.68
CA LYS A 87 5.19 -14.14 20.33
C LYS A 87 4.10 -13.12 20.06
N ASN A 88 4.29 -11.89 20.51
CA ASN A 88 3.36 -10.80 20.27
C ASN A 88 3.65 -10.16 18.91
N ALA A 89 3.16 -10.77 17.83
CA ALA A 89 3.36 -10.27 16.47
C ALA A 89 2.21 -9.35 16.03
N VAL A 90 2.57 -8.26 15.34
CA VAL A 90 1.66 -7.33 14.68
C VAL A 90 1.98 -7.30 13.19
N ILE A 91 0.94 -7.28 12.37
CA ILE A 91 1.06 -7.28 10.90
C ILE A 91 0.83 -5.86 10.38
N ALA A 92 1.61 -5.44 9.37
CA ALA A 92 1.40 -4.19 8.66
C ALA A 92 1.39 -4.43 7.15
N ILE A 93 0.25 -4.20 6.49
CA ILE A 93 0.05 -4.43 5.06
C ILE A 93 -0.63 -3.25 4.37
N ARG A 94 -0.64 -3.27 3.04
CA ARG A 94 -1.29 -2.24 2.24
C ARG A 94 -2.80 -2.41 2.22
N GLU A 95 -3.50 -1.26 2.08
CA GLU A 95 -4.90 -1.24 1.71
C GLU A 95 -5.06 -1.61 0.23
N PRO A 96 -5.96 -2.54 -0.12
CA PRO A 96 -6.20 -2.90 -1.51
C PRO A 96 -6.98 -1.80 -2.24
N SER A 97 -6.64 -1.59 -3.53
CA SER A 97 -7.42 -0.72 -4.41
C SER A 97 -8.60 -1.47 -5.03
N LEU A 98 -9.63 -0.74 -5.39
CA LEU A 98 -10.67 -1.26 -6.26
C LEU A 98 -10.14 -1.49 -7.68
N GLY A 99 -10.85 -2.28 -8.46
CA GLY A 99 -10.58 -2.52 -9.86
C GLY A 99 -11.83 -3.10 -10.55
N PRO A 100 -11.92 -3.08 -11.89
CA PRO A 100 -13.10 -3.56 -12.61
C PRO A 100 -13.36 -5.06 -12.38
N THR A 101 -12.34 -5.82 -11.97
CA THR A 101 -12.49 -7.20 -11.55
C THR A 101 -12.27 -7.27 -10.04
N MET A 102 -13.37 -7.34 -9.31
CA MET A 102 -13.38 -7.32 -7.85
C MET A 102 -12.53 -8.46 -7.27
N GLY A 103 -11.69 -8.11 -6.29
CA GLY A 103 -10.86 -9.07 -5.55
C GLY A 103 -9.58 -9.55 -6.25
N ILE A 104 -9.34 -9.18 -7.52
CA ILE A 104 -8.13 -9.61 -8.25
C ILE A 104 -6.99 -8.61 -8.11
N LYS A 105 -7.28 -7.31 -8.02
CA LYS A 105 -6.25 -6.27 -7.90
C LYS A 105 -6.05 -5.82 -6.47
N GLY A 106 -4.79 -5.55 -6.14
CA GLY A 106 -4.44 -4.75 -4.99
C GLY A 106 -4.03 -5.50 -3.75
N GLY A 107 -3.72 -6.74 -3.82
CA GLY A 107 -3.16 -7.45 -2.68
C GLY A 107 -4.15 -7.53 -1.55
N ALA A 108 -5.11 -8.26 -1.76
CA ALA A 108 -6.14 -8.72 -0.87
C ALA A 108 -5.70 -8.87 0.60
N ALA A 109 -6.66 -9.06 1.45
CA ALA A 109 -6.53 -9.41 2.85
C ALA A 109 -5.86 -10.77 3.13
N GLY A 110 -5.12 -11.36 2.18
CA GLY A 110 -4.58 -12.72 2.24
C GLY A 110 -5.47 -13.75 1.54
N GLY A 111 -5.34 -15.02 1.86
CA GLY A 111 -6.14 -16.10 1.27
C GLY A 111 -6.23 -17.35 2.16
N GLY A 112 -7.23 -18.19 1.93
CA GLY A 112 -7.50 -19.36 2.74
C GLY A 112 -7.70 -19.00 4.21
N TYR A 113 -7.00 -19.68 5.09
CA TYR A 113 -7.02 -19.41 6.53
C TYR A 113 -6.02 -18.35 6.99
N ALA A 114 -5.25 -17.77 6.09
CA ALA A 114 -4.34 -16.65 6.36
C ALA A 114 -4.93 -15.35 5.78
N GLN A 115 -6.00 -14.86 6.38
CA GLN A 115 -6.73 -13.66 5.95
C GLN A 115 -6.85 -12.64 7.07
N VAL A 116 -6.88 -11.35 6.67
CA VAL A 116 -7.31 -10.23 7.51
C VAL A 116 -8.78 -9.97 7.29
N ILE A 117 -9.51 -9.68 8.34
CA ILE A 117 -10.96 -9.49 8.37
C ILE A 117 -11.34 -8.19 9.10
N PRO A 118 -12.48 -7.55 8.74
CA PRO A 118 -13.52 -7.97 7.78
C PRO A 118 -13.11 -7.81 6.31
N MET A 119 -13.13 -8.92 5.56
CA MET A 119 -12.59 -8.99 4.20
C MET A 119 -13.35 -8.09 3.21
N GLU A 120 -14.69 -8.11 3.25
CA GLU A 120 -15.52 -7.32 2.35
C GLU A 120 -15.27 -5.83 2.53
N ASP A 121 -15.24 -5.34 3.78
CA ASP A 121 -15.00 -3.93 4.06
C ASP A 121 -13.62 -3.49 3.56
N ILE A 122 -12.59 -4.32 3.81
CA ILE A 122 -11.20 -4.03 3.41
C ILE A 122 -11.08 -3.93 1.88
N ASN A 123 -11.76 -4.80 1.15
CA ASN A 123 -11.67 -4.85 -0.31
C ASN A 123 -12.62 -3.87 -1.03
N LEU A 124 -13.51 -3.21 -0.33
CA LEU A 124 -14.48 -2.25 -0.89
C LEU A 124 -14.21 -0.83 -0.40
N HIS A 125 -15.04 -0.33 0.51
CA HIS A 125 -14.91 1.00 1.12
C HIS A 125 -14.51 0.85 2.59
N PHE A 126 -13.23 0.71 2.84
CA PHE A 126 -12.72 0.31 4.15
C PHE A 126 -13.05 1.34 5.26
N THR A 127 -12.32 2.45 5.30
CA THR A 127 -12.52 3.57 6.24
C THR A 127 -12.55 4.92 5.55
N GLY A 128 -12.50 4.93 4.22
CA GLY A 128 -12.58 6.13 3.40
C GLY A 128 -11.23 6.76 3.03
N ASP A 129 -10.10 6.11 3.32
CA ASP A 129 -8.77 6.69 3.05
C ASP A 129 -8.53 6.91 1.55
N ILE A 130 -8.87 5.92 0.72
CA ILE A 130 -8.72 6.02 -0.73
C ILE A 130 -9.64 7.12 -1.28
N HIS A 131 -10.88 7.25 -0.77
CA HIS A 131 -11.78 8.33 -1.14
C HIS A 131 -11.21 9.71 -0.76
N ALA A 132 -10.68 9.86 0.45
CA ALA A 132 -10.06 11.11 0.91
C ALA A 132 -8.87 11.51 0.02
N ILE A 133 -8.03 10.55 -0.36
CA ILE A 133 -6.89 10.76 -1.25
C ILE A 133 -7.39 11.19 -2.64
N GLY A 134 -8.38 10.50 -3.22
CA GLY A 134 -8.98 10.88 -4.50
C GLY A 134 -9.60 12.27 -4.47
N THR A 135 -10.25 12.63 -3.37
CA THR A 135 -10.85 13.96 -3.18
C THR A 135 -9.78 15.04 -3.07
N ALA A 136 -8.72 14.84 -2.28
CA ALA A 136 -7.61 15.79 -2.17
C ALA A 136 -6.87 15.94 -3.53
N HIS A 137 -6.71 14.84 -4.27
CA HIS A 137 -6.11 14.85 -5.59
C HIS A 137 -6.93 15.70 -6.57
N ASN A 138 -8.23 15.46 -6.64
CA ASN A 138 -9.11 16.17 -7.55
C ASN A 138 -9.37 17.63 -7.14
N LEU A 139 -9.24 17.95 -5.83
CA LEU A 139 -9.20 19.34 -5.37
C LEU A 139 -8.03 20.09 -6.00
N LEU A 140 -6.82 19.53 -5.99
CA LEU A 140 -5.65 20.16 -6.62
C LEU A 140 -5.86 20.32 -8.13
N ALA A 141 -6.34 19.28 -8.82
CA ALA A 141 -6.63 19.35 -10.25
C ALA A 141 -7.68 20.43 -10.60
N ALA A 142 -8.72 20.54 -9.78
CA ALA A 142 -9.74 21.59 -9.96
C ALA A 142 -9.21 22.99 -9.65
N ALA A 143 -8.30 23.13 -8.67
CA ALA A 143 -7.68 24.40 -8.33
C ALA A 143 -6.81 24.94 -9.47
N ILE A 144 -6.08 24.07 -10.19
CA ILE A 144 -5.31 24.46 -11.39
C ILE A 144 -6.23 25.08 -12.44
N ASP A 145 -7.29 24.37 -12.82
CA ASP A 145 -8.22 24.88 -13.85
C ASP A 145 -8.95 26.16 -13.40
N ASN A 146 -9.31 26.24 -12.13
CA ASN A 146 -9.91 27.44 -11.56
C ASN A 146 -8.94 28.63 -11.58
N HIS A 147 -7.66 28.42 -11.23
CA HIS A 147 -6.65 29.47 -11.26
C HIS A 147 -6.47 30.04 -12.67
N ILE A 148 -6.34 29.15 -13.67
CA ILE A 148 -6.21 29.55 -15.08
C ILE A 148 -7.43 30.38 -15.53
N LYS A 149 -8.64 29.96 -15.14
CA LYS A 149 -9.87 30.64 -15.51
C LYS A 149 -10.03 32.02 -14.84
N GLN A 150 -9.59 32.17 -13.60
CA GLN A 150 -9.79 33.36 -12.77
C GLN A 150 -8.72 34.45 -12.98
N GLY A 151 -7.92 34.37 -14.02
CA GLY A 151 -6.92 35.38 -14.35
C GLY A 151 -5.50 34.89 -14.52
N ASN A 152 -5.22 33.66 -14.09
CA ASN A 152 -3.93 32.98 -14.30
C ASN A 152 -2.71 33.81 -13.84
N GLU A 153 -2.76 34.37 -12.64
CA GLU A 153 -1.69 35.20 -12.06
C GLU A 153 -0.32 34.52 -12.04
N LEU A 154 -0.31 33.17 -11.91
CA LEU A 154 0.91 32.36 -11.96
C LEU A 154 1.39 32.09 -13.39
N ASN A 155 0.75 32.64 -14.41
CA ASN A 155 1.12 32.47 -15.80
C ASN A 155 1.25 31.01 -16.26
N ILE A 156 0.39 30.12 -15.75
CA ILE A 156 0.42 28.67 -16.04
C ILE A 156 0.14 28.45 -17.53
N ASP A 157 0.99 27.66 -18.20
CA ASP A 157 0.73 27.19 -19.57
C ASP A 157 -0.20 25.96 -19.52
N PRO A 158 -1.45 26.07 -20.01
CA PRO A 158 -2.41 24.97 -20.00
C PRO A 158 -1.95 23.73 -20.79
N THR A 159 -0.97 23.89 -21.68
CA THR A 159 -0.40 22.79 -22.46
C THR A 159 0.70 22.04 -21.72
N GLN A 160 1.19 22.58 -20.60
CA GLN A 160 2.26 22.01 -19.79
C GLN A 160 1.82 21.59 -18.37
N ILE A 161 0.54 21.35 -18.18
CA ILE A 161 0.03 20.77 -16.92
C ILE A 161 0.39 19.29 -16.88
N THR A 162 1.13 18.89 -15.82
CA THR A 162 1.60 17.51 -15.60
C THR A 162 0.71 16.74 -14.63
N PHE A 163 -0.09 17.43 -13.83
CA PHE A 163 -0.95 16.86 -12.81
C PHE A 163 -2.32 16.48 -13.39
N LYS A 164 -2.56 15.19 -13.55
CA LYS A 164 -3.83 14.64 -14.06
C LYS A 164 -4.87 14.54 -12.94
N ARG A 165 -6.08 14.11 -13.26
CA ARG A 165 -7.15 13.76 -12.32
C ARG A 165 -6.99 12.34 -11.79
N ALA A 166 -7.76 11.97 -10.76
CA ALA A 166 -7.79 10.61 -10.22
C ALA A 166 -9.22 10.08 -10.08
N LEU A 167 -9.36 8.77 -10.28
CA LEU A 167 -10.60 8.02 -10.06
C LEU A 167 -10.21 6.67 -9.46
N ASP A 168 -10.91 6.21 -8.41
CA ASP A 168 -10.59 4.91 -7.80
C ASP A 168 -11.18 3.74 -8.60
N MET A 169 -10.86 3.73 -9.89
CA MET A 169 -11.20 2.68 -10.84
C MET A 169 -10.19 2.67 -11.98
N ASN A 170 -9.77 1.48 -12.43
CA ASN A 170 -8.98 1.37 -13.64
C ASN A 170 -9.89 1.51 -14.85
N ASP A 171 -9.91 2.69 -15.45
CA ASP A 171 -10.63 2.96 -16.69
C ASP A 171 -9.65 3.42 -17.77
N ARG A 172 -9.44 2.54 -18.77
CA ARG A 172 -8.53 2.84 -19.88
C ARG A 172 -9.08 3.91 -20.83
N ALA A 173 -10.39 4.06 -20.93
CA ALA A 173 -11.03 5.05 -21.77
C ALA A 173 -10.78 6.49 -21.24
N LEU A 174 -10.52 6.64 -19.94
CA LEU A 174 -10.26 7.92 -19.31
C LEU A 174 -8.75 8.25 -19.17
N ARG A 175 -7.84 7.45 -19.72
CA ARG A 175 -6.39 7.73 -19.64
C ARG A 175 -5.98 9.00 -20.34
N ASN A 176 -6.62 9.30 -21.47
CA ASN A 176 -6.48 10.55 -22.21
C ASN A 176 -7.88 11.03 -22.57
N THR A 177 -8.21 12.24 -22.15
CA THR A 177 -9.52 12.86 -22.36
C THR A 177 -9.35 14.35 -22.60
N ILE A 178 -10.41 15.03 -22.98
CA ILE A 178 -10.45 16.48 -23.08
C ILE A 178 -11.37 17.00 -21.98
N VAL A 179 -10.89 17.95 -21.19
CA VAL A 179 -11.66 18.65 -20.16
C VAL A 179 -11.93 20.10 -20.58
N GLY A 180 -12.82 20.81 -19.87
CA GLY A 180 -13.13 22.22 -20.12
C GLY A 180 -14.04 22.48 -21.33
N LEU A 181 -14.68 21.45 -21.89
CA LEU A 181 -15.66 21.62 -22.99
C LEU A 181 -16.96 22.26 -22.47
N GLY A 182 -17.73 22.87 -23.36
CA GLY A 182 -19.04 23.46 -23.05
C GLY A 182 -19.03 24.99 -22.90
N GLY A 183 -18.02 25.64 -23.44
CA GLY A 183 -17.90 27.10 -23.50
C GLY A 183 -17.12 27.72 -22.35
N THR A 184 -16.97 29.03 -22.39
CA THR A 184 -16.06 29.79 -21.51
C THR A 184 -16.36 29.65 -20.00
N ILE A 185 -17.59 29.28 -19.64
CA ILE A 185 -17.95 29.07 -18.23
C ILE A 185 -17.24 27.86 -17.62
N ASN A 186 -16.92 26.87 -18.45
CA ASN A 186 -16.31 25.59 -18.01
C ASN A 186 -14.77 25.62 -18.05
N GLY A 187 -14.16 26.74 -18.40
CA GLY A 187 -12.71 26.89 -18.46
C GLY A 187 -12.15 26.77 -19.88
N GLN A 188 -10.89 26.42 -19.97
CA GLN A 188 -10.17 26.27 -21.24
C GLN A 188 -10.10 24.80 -21.64
N PRO A 189 -10.52 24.39 -22.85
CA PRO A 189 -10.35 23.02 -23.32
C PRO A 189 -8.88 22.64 -23.39
N ARG A 190 -8.52 21.50 -22.74
CA ARG A 190 -7.18 20.95 -22.74
C ARG A 190 -7.20 19.43 -22.62
N GLU A 191 -6.08 18.81 -22.98
CA GLU A 191 -5.86 17.39 -22.70
C GLU A 191 -5.70 17.15 -21.19
N ASP A 192 -6.27 16.07 -20.71
CA ASP A 192 -6.15 15.58 -19.34
C ASP A 192 -6.31 14.04 -19.32
N GLY A 193 -6.39 13.44 -18.17
CA GLY A 193 -6.66 12.02 -17.99
C GLY A 193 -6.90 11.68 -16.54
N PHE A 194 -7.29 10.43 -16.30
CA PHE A 194 -7.55 9.94 -14.96
C PHE A 194 -6.56 8.82 -14.59
N LEU A 195 -5.89 9.00 -13.46
CA LEU A 195 -5.10 7.95 -12.80
C LEU A 195 -6.00 7.18 -11.83
N ILE A 196 -5.64 5.92 -11.55
CA ILE A 196 -6.23 5.25 -10.39
C ILE A 196 -5.69 5.90 -9.11
N THR A 197 -6.52 6.07 -8.09
CA THR A 197 -6.15 6.80 -6.85
C THR A 197 -4.88 6.26 -6.19
N VAL A 198 -4.65 4.95 -6.20
CA VAL A 198 -3.42 4.35 -5.64
C VAL A 198 -2.14 4.62 -6.45
N ALA A 199 -2.26 5.20 -7.65
CA ALA A 199 -1.15 5.71 -8.45
C ALA A 199 -0.89 7.20 -8.21
N SER A 200 -1.71 7.86 -7.39
CA SER A 200 -1.57 9.28 -7.05
C SER A 200 -0.27 9.55 -6.28
N GLU A 201 0.38 10.66 -6.60
CA GLU A 201 1.49 11.20 -5.80
C GLU A 201 1.08 11.48 -4.35
N ILE A 202 -0.18 11.91 -4.14
CA ILE A 202 -0.73 12.15 -2.79
C ILE A 202 -0.78 10.85 -1.97
N MET A 203 -1.11 9.72 -2.58
CA MET A 203 -1.03 8.41 -1.92
C MET A 203 0.40 8.11 -1.47
N ALA A 204 1.39 8.34 -2.33
CA ALA A 204 2.80 8.12 -2.00
C ALA A 204 3.27 9.05 -0.87
N ILE A 205 2.91 10.32 -0.93
CA ILE A 205 3.23 11.34 0.08
C ILE A 205 2.61 10.97 1.44
N LEU A 206 1.32 10.62 1.48
CA LEU A 206 0.63 10.21 2.71
C LEU A 206 1.32 8.99 3.33
N CYS A 207 1.74 8.03 2.52
CA CYS A 207 2.41 6.82 2.99
C CYS A 207 3.83 7.06 3.52
N LEU A 208 4.48 8.16 3.14
CA LEU A 208 5.83 8.54 3.59
C LEU A 208 5.84 9.66 4.64
N ALA A 209 4.69 10.22 5.00
CA ALA A 209 4.59 11.24 6.02
C ALA A 209 4.62 10.65 7.44
N ASN A 210 5.27 11.35 8.36
CA ASN A 210 5.37 10.98 9.78
C ASN A 210 4.30 11.66 10.64
N ASP A 211 3.76 12.77 10.19
CA ASP A 211 2.70 13.53 10.85
C ASP A 211 1.94 14.42 9.86
N LEU A 212 0.94 15.13 10.38
CA LEU A 212 0.06 15.97 9.55
C LEU A 212 0.77 17.23 9.02
N MET A 213 1.76 17.75 9.73
CA MET A 213 2.49 18.95 9.31
C MET A 213 3.49 18.61 8.21
N GLU A 214 4.20 17.50 8.34
CA GLU A 214 5.07 16.98 7.28
C GLU A 214 4.25 16.61 6.02
N LEU A 215 3.05 16.03 6.21
CA LEU A 215 2.13 15.77 5.11
C LEU A 215 1.81 17.08 4.37
N LYS A 216 1.44 18.16 5.09
CA LYS A 216 1.14 19.46 4.49
C LYS A 216 2.34 20.01 3.70
N GLU A 217 3.52 19.99 4.29
CA GLU A 217 4.74 20.48 3.65
C GLU A 217 5.04 19.72 2.33
N LYS A 218 4.93 18.40 2.36
CA LYS A 218 5.17 17.55 1.19
C LYS A 218 4.11 17.76 0.10
N LEU A 219 2.85 17.90 0.47
CA LEU A 219 1.77 18.21 -0.47
C LEU A 219 2.00 19.54 -1.18
N GLY A 220 2.48 20.56 -0.47
CA GLY A 220 2.81 21.85 -1.06
C GLY A 220 3.89 21.80 -2.14
N LYS A 221 4.78 20.80 -2.10
CA LYS A 221 5.89 20.61 -3.06
C LYS A 221 5.48 19.89 -4.36
N ILE A 222 4.25 19.43 -4.49
CA ILE A 222 3.77 18.76 -5.72
C ILE A 222 3.86 19.76 -6.89
N VAL A 223 4.62 19.40 -7.91
CA VAL A 223 4.68 20.17 -9.17
C VAL A 223 3.45 19.84 -10.01
N VAL A 224 2.67 20.86 -10.34
CA VAL A 224 1.41 20.70 -11.08
C VAL A 224 1.53 21.00 -12.57
N GLY A 225 2.57 21.71 -12.96
CA GLY A 225 2.83 22.11 -14.34
C GLY A 225 3.90 23.19 -14.40
N TYR A 226 3.96 23.88 -15.53
CA TYR A 226 4.95 24.94 -15.78
C TYR A 226 4.27 26.22 -16.26
N SER A 227 4.90 27.37 -16.01
CA SER A 227 4.49 28.65 -16.55
C SER A 227 4.89 28.76 -18.04
N TYR A 228 4.37 29.77 -18.74
CA TYR A 228 4.83 30.09 -20.11
C TYR A 228 6.33 30.42 -20.19
N ASP A 229 6.94 30.81 -19.07
CA ASP A 229 8.37 31.12 -18.96
C ASP A 229 9.20 29.86 -18.60
N GLY A 230 8.54 28.70 -18.42
CA GLY A 230 9.18 27.41 -18.12
C GLY A 230 9.49 27.19 -16.64
N GLU A 231 8.99 28.02 -15.73
CA GLU A 231 9.15 27.84 -14.29
C GLU A 231 8.16 26.82 -13.75
N SER A 232 8.59 25.98 -12.81
CA SER A 232 7.71 24.97 -12.17
C SER A 232 6.71 25.64 -11.23
N ILE A 233 5.44 25.26 -11.38
CA ILE A 233 4.34 25.68 -10.49
C ILE A 233 4.00 24.55 -9.54
N THR A 234 3.84 24.86 -8.26
CA THR A 234 3.58 23.88 -7.20
C THR A 234 2.19 24.06 -6.59
N ALA A 235 1.76 23.07 -5.81
CA ALA A 235 0.52 23.17 -5.03
C ALA A 235 0.59 24.29 -3.98
N ASN A 236 1.78 24.63 -3.48
CA ASN A 236 1.98 25.75 -2.56
C ASN A 236 1.76 27.11 -3.25
N ASP A 237 2.16 27.26 -4.52
CA ASP A 237 1.92 28.48 -5.27
C ASP A 237 0.42 28.71 -5.49
N LEU A 238 -0.37 27.61 -5.60
CA LEU A 238 -1.83 27.64 -5.65
C LEU A 238 -2.49 27.82 -4.27
N GLN A 239 -1.74 27.74 -3.17
CA GLN A 239 -2.20 27.87 -1.78
C GLN A 239 -3.30 26.85 -1.39
N VAL A 240 -3.23 25.61 -1.90
CA VAL A 240 -4.25 24.57 -1.67
C VAL A 240 -3.80 23.46 -0.74
N GLU A 241 -2.52 23.40 -0.37
CA GLU A 241 -1.94 22.34 0.47
C GLU A 241 -2.62 22.21 1.84
N GLY A 242 -3.10 23.34 2.40
CA GLY A 242 -3.85 23.34 3.65
C GLY A 242 -5.21 22.65 3.52
N ALA A 243 -5.97 22.92 2.46
CA ALA A 243 -7.25 22.29 2.19
C ALA A 243 -7.08 20.79 1.87
N MET A 244 -6.06 20.42 1.10
CA MET A 244 -5.70 19.02 0.84
C MET A 244 -5.40 18.28 2.16
N THR A 245 -4.61 18.89 3.05
CA THR A 245 -4.27 18.33 4.36
C THR A 245 -5.51 18.12 5.23
N ALA A 246 -6.43 19.08 5.23
CA ALA A 246 -7.69 18.98 5.98
C ALA A 246 -8.54 17.80 5.49
N LEU A 247 -8.60 17.53 4.19
CA LEU A 247 -9.27 16.36 3.63
C LEU A 247 -8.60 15.03 4.05
N LEU A 248 -7.29 15.05 4.30
CA LEU A 248 -6.50 13.87 4.63
C LEU A 248 -6.30 13.66 6.15
N LYS A 249 -6.85 14.53 7.01
CA LYS A 249 -6.63 14.50 8.47
C LYS A 249 -6.97 13.18 9.16
N ASP A 250 -7.94 12.46 8.62
CA ASP A 250 -8.36 11.15 9.15
C ASP A 250 -7.68 10.01 8.36
N ALA A 251 -7.42 10.22 7.08
CA ALA A 251 -6.76 9.24 6.23
C ALA A 251 -5.29 8.98 6.62
N ILE A 252 -4.62 9.89 7.32
CA ILE A 252 -3.24 9.68 7.79
C ILE A 252 -3.15 8.71 8.98
N LYS A 253 -4.26 8.49 9.71
CA LYS A 253 -4.33 7.56 10.84
C LYS A 253 -4.42 6.12 10.34
N PRO A 254 -3.56 5.19 10.81
CA PRO A 254 -3.59 3.81 10.33
C PRO A 254 -4.81 3.05 10.86
N ASN A 255 -5.29 2.11 10.06
CA ASN A 255 -6.46 1.28 10.36
C ASN A 255 -6.06 0.00 11.08
N LEU A 256 -6.61 -0.22 12.27
CA LEU A 256 -6.47 -1.45 13.04
C LEU A 256 -7.61 -2.40 12.72
N VAL A 257 -7.27 -3.65 12.43
CA VAL A 257 -8.15 -4.78 12.18
C VAL A 257 -7.55 -6.07 12.77
N GLN A 258 -8.04 -7.22 12.39
CA GLN A 258 -7.61 -8.52 12.91
C GLN A 258 -7.50 -9.56 11.79
N THR A 259 -6.71 -10.61 12.04
CA THR A 259 -6.74 -11.81 11.19
C THR A 259 -7.83 -12.79 11.66
N LEU A 260 -8.06 -13.86 10.89
CA LEU A 260 -8.96 -14.97 11.29
C LEU A 260 -8.62 -15.53 12.67
N GLU A 261 -7.36 -15.49 13.08
CA GLU A 261 -6.90 -15.94 14.40
C GLU A 261 -6.79 -14.81 15.43
N ASN A 262 -7.38 -13.66 15.13
CA ASN A 262 -7.38 -12.48 15.99
C ASN A 262 -5.96 -11.92 16.28
N THR A 263 -5.02 -12.08 15.36
CA THR A 263 -3.75 -11.36 15.37
C THR A 263 -4.03 -9.91 14.97
N PRO A 264 -3.52 -8.91 15.72
CA PRO A 264 -3.68 -7.51 15.33
C PRO A 264 -2.99 -7.22 14.00
N ALA A 265 -3.66 -6.47 13.13
CA ALA A 265 -3.13 -6.09 11.84
C ALA A 265 -3.45 -4.62 11.52
N PHE A 266 -2.45 -3.89 11.04
CA PHE A 266 -2.62 -2.56 10.48
C PHE A 266 -2.71 -2.65 8.97
N ILE A 267 -3.75 -2.03 8.41
CA ILE A 267 -3.92 -1.86 6.96
C ILE A 267 -3.96 -0.38 6.67
N HIS A 268 -2.98 0.14 5.92
CA HIS A 268 -2.93 1.57 5.66
C HIS A 268 -2.08 1.93 4.44
N GLY A 269 -2.67 2.71 3.55
CA GLY A 269 -2.06 3.15 2.30
C GLY A 269 -1.86 2.01 1.30
N GLY A 270 -1.94 2.33 0.02
CA GLY A 270 -1.90 1.34 -1.04
C GLY A 270 -1.10 1.75 -2.28
N PRO A 271 0.08 2.41 -2.16
CA PRO A 271 0.81 2.87 -3.34
C PRO A 271 1.30 1.69 -4.18
N PHE A 272 1.16 1.79 -5.50
CA PHE A 272 1.65 0.76 -6.41
C PHE A 272 3.18 0.74 -6.47
N ALA A 273 3.78 -0.48 -6.47
CA ALA A 273 5.23 -0.63 -6.48
C ALA A 273 5.89 -0.27 -7.81
N ASN A 274 5.16 -0.34 -8.93
CA ASN A 274 5.66 0.08 -10.24
C ASN A 274 5.59 1.61 -10.47
N ILE A 275 4.90 2.34 -9.60
CA ILE A 275 4.72 3.79 -9.71
C ILE A 275 5.36 4.52 -8.53
N ALA A 276 5.20 4.00 -7.31
CA ALA A 276 5.71 4.56 -6.08
C ALA A 276 6.54 3.51 -5.31
N HIS A 277 6.60 3.60 -3.98
CA HIS A 277 7.43 2.67 -3.16
C HIS A 277 6.77 1.32 -2.86
N GLY A 278 5.47 1.14 -3.15
CA GLY A 278 4.81 -0.17 -3.14
C GLY A 278 4.71 -0.88 -1.79
N CYS A 279 4.73 -0.11 -0.70
CA CYS A 279 4.65 -0.61 0.66
C CYS A 279 3.53 0.10 1.42
N ASN A 280 3.07 -0.45 2.53
CA ASN A 280 2.16 0.25 3.43
C ASN A 280 2.82 1.53 3.99
N SER A 281 2.04 2.35 4.69
CA SER A 281 2.53 3.61 5.22
C SER A 281 3.65 3.44 6.26
N VAL A 282 4.48 4.47 6.40
CA VAL A 282 5.44 4.61 7.49
C VAL A 282 4.73 4.56 8.84
N MET A 283 3.57 5.24 8.94
CA MET A 283 2.77 5.26 10.15
C MET A 283 2.34 3.85 10.58
N ALA A 284 1.74 3.05 9.68
CA ALA A 284 1.33 1.68 10.02
C ALA A 284 2.50 0.82 10.50
N THR A 285 3.67 0.95 9.87
CA THR A 285 4.86 0.20 10.28
C THR A 285 5.36 0.66 11.65
N LYS A 286 5.47 1.98 11.91
CA LYS A 286 5.90 2.52 13.19
C LYS A 286 4.95 2.14 14.34
N PHE A 287 3.62 2.22 14.11
CA PHE A 287 2.65 1.75 15.09
C PHE A 287 2.83 0.27 15.39
N SER A 288 2.96 -0.56 14.37
CA SER A 288 3.19 -2.01 14.55
C SER A 288 4.46 -2.28 15.35
N MET A 289 5.55 -1.55 15.06
CA MET A 289 6.83 -1.70 15.77
C MET A 289 6.76 -1.27 17.24
N LYS A 290 5.95 -0.28 17.57
CA LYS A 290 5.75 0.15 18.95
C LYS A 290 4.79 -0.75 19.74
N LEU A 291 3.91 -1.47 19.07
CA LEU A 291 2.82 -2.21 19.72
C LEU A 291 3.10 -3.72 19.86
N GLY A 292 3.98 -4.29 19.04
CA GLY A 292 4.34 -5.71 19.12
C GLY A 292 5.78 -5.97 19.59
N ASP A 293 6.16 -7.24 19.63
CA ASP A 293 7.54 -7.70 19.79
C ASP A 293 8.17 -8.02 18.42
N ILE A 294 7.33 -8.37 17.45
CA ILE A 294 7.70 -8.66 16.06
C ILE A 294 6.68 -7.99 15.14
N THR A 295 7.17 -7.19 14.21
CA THR A 295 6.37 -6.61 13.13
C THR A 295 6.62 -7.37 11.85
N VAL A 296 5.56 -7.87 11.21
CA VAL A 296 5.62 -8.54 9.91
C VAL A 296 4.99 -7.64 8.85
N THR A 297 5.75 -7.28 7.83
CA THR A 297 5.29 -6.41 6.75
C THR A 297 5.68 -6.99 5.40
N GLU A 298 5.16 -6.41 4.31
CA GLU A 298 5.46 -6.86 2.95
C GLU A 298 5.79 -5.71 2.00
N ALA A 299 6.46 -6.04 0.89
CA ALA A 299 6.67 -5.16 -0.24
C ALA A 299 6.05 -5.74 -1.51
N GLY A 300 5.52 -4.87 -2.38
CA GLY A 300 4.87 -5.27 -3.63
C GLY A 300 5.81 -5.84 -4.67
N PHE A 301 5.33 -6.67 -5.58
CA PHE A 301 6.11 -7.33 -6.63
C PHE A 301 7.22 -8.24 -6.08
N GLY A 302 8.36 -8.34 -6.78
CA GLY A 302 9.52 -9.10 -6.37
C GLY A 302 10.54 -8.29 -5.56
N ALA A 303 11.59 -8.95 -5.11
CA ALA A 303 12.63 -8.32 -4.32
C ALA A 303 13.46 -7.31 -5.14
N ASP A 304 13.51 -7.50 -6.44
CA ASP A 304 14.14 -6.60 -7.42
C ASP A 304 13.42 -5.26 -7.61
N LEU A 305 12.18 -5.13 -7.15
CA LEU A 305 11.37 -3.92 -7.25
C LEU A 305 10.85 -3.46 -5.88
N GLY A 306 9.96 -4.22 -5.27
CA GLY A 306 9.30 -3.80 -4.04
C GLY A 306 10.20 -3.81 -2.81
N ALA A 307 11.00 -4.86 -2.60
CA ALA A 307 11.92 -4.88 -1.47
C ALA A 307 13.04 -3.85 -1.65
N GLU A 308 13.56 -3.67 -2.87
CA GLU A 308 14.54 -2.62 -3.15
C GLU A 308 13.99 -1.24 -2.79
N LYS A 309 12.76 -0.92 -3.17
CA LYS A 309 12.10 0.34 -2.78
C LYS A 309 11.80 0.42 -1.28
N PHE A 310 11.50 -0.70 -0.64
CA PHE A 310 11.37 -0.74 0.80
C PHE A 310 12.67 -0.31 1.49
N TYR A 311 13.80 -0.89 1.10
CA TYR A 311 15.10 -0.55 1.66
C TYR A 311 15.56 0.86 1.28
N ASN A 312 15.53 1.19 -0.01
CA ASN A 312 16.13 2.42 -0.52
C ASN A 312 15.25 3.66 -0.35
N ILE A 313 13.94 3.51 -0.23
CA ILE A 313 13.00 4.62 -0.04
C ILE A 313 12.43 4.59 1.38
N LYS A 314 11.52 3.64 1.67
CA LYS A 314 10.76 3.64 2.92
C LYS A 314 11.64 3.56 4.17
N SER A 315 12.61 2.64 4.17
CA SER A 315 13.52 2.48 5.30
C SER A 315 14.37 3.72 5.56
N ARG A 316 14.83 4.38 4.50
CA ARG A 316 15.64 5.60 4.63
C ARG A 316 14.82 6.80 5.11
N PHE A 317 13.60 6.98 4.59
CA PHE A 317 12.72 8.07 5.03
C PHE A 317 12.22 7.92 6.47
N ALA A 318 12.10 6.69 6.96
CA ALA A 318 11.49 6.40 8.25
C ALA A 318 12.48 5.88 9.31
N ASP A 319 13.76 5.78 8.96
CA ASP A 319 14.83 5.16 9.76
C ASP A 319 14.47 3.74 10.22
N LEU A 320 13.95 2.93 9.30
CA LEU A 320 13.57 1.54 9.56
C LEU A 320 14.73 0.60 9.23
N LYS A 321 14.97 -0.37 10.11
CA LYS A 321 16.01 -1.40 9.91
C LYS A 321 15.38 -2.79 10.01
N PRO A 322 15.06 -3.45 8.88
CA PRO A 322 14.61 -4.83 8.90
C PRO A 322 15.65 -5.76 9.56
N ASP A 323 15.19 -6.59 10.49
CA ASP A 323 16.02 -7.60 11.18
C ASP A 323 16.14 -8.89 10.36
N ALA A 324 15.13 -9.19 9.54
CA ALA A 324 15.14 -10.33 8.64
C ALA A 324 14.25 -10.09 7.41
N THR A 325 14.58 -10.78 6.33
CA THR A 325 13.74 -10.84 5.13
C THR A 325 13.30 -12.27 4.89
N VAL A 326 12.00 -12.47 4.68
CA VAL A 326 11.44 -13.73 4.19
C VAL A 326 11.26 -13.62 2.68
N LEU A 327 12.06 -14.38 1.93
CA LEU A 327 11.97 -14.45 0.47
C LEU A 327 11.09 -15.64 0.07
N VAL A 328 9.94 -15.36 -0.51
CA VAL A 328 9.00 -16.37 -0.98
C VAL A 328 9.34 -16.77 -2.41
N ALA A 329 9.54 -18.04 -2.64
CA ALA A 329 9.68 -18.63 -3.96
C ALA A 329 8.63 -19.74 -4.14
N THR A 330 8.03 -19.83 -5.32
CA THR A 330 7.14 -20.93 -5.67
C THR A 330 7.77 -21.81 -6.73
N ILE A 331 7.50 -23.11 -6.68
CA ILE A 331 7.94 -24.05 -7.73
C ILE A 331 7.46 -23.58 -9.10
N ARG A 332 6.26 -22.99 -9.17
CA ARG A 332 5.70 -22.43 -10.41
C ARG A 332 6.58 -21.30 -10.96
N ALA A 333 6.94 -20.34 -10.11
CA ALA A 333 7.79 -19.22 -10.51
C ALA A 333 9.17 -19.71 -10.95
N LEU A 334 9.79 -20.63 -10.24
CA LEU A 334 11.08 -21.20 -10.64
C LEU A 334 11.00 -21.87 -12.02
N LYS A 335 9.98 -22.69 -12.29
CA LYS A 335 9.80 -23.30 -13.61
C LYS A 335 9.58 -22.27 -14.72
N MET A 336 8.79 -21.21 -14.46
CA MET A 336 8.58 -20.13 -15.42
C MET A 336 9.90 -19.40 -15.73
N HIS A 337 10.70 -19.10 -14.71
CA HIS A 337 12.03 -18.48 -14.91
C HIS A 337 13.04 -19.41 -15.57
N GLY A 338 12.82 -20.73 -15.48
CA GLY A 338 13.56 -21.74 -16.23
C GLY A 338 13.11 -21.94 -17.68
N GLY A 339 12.09 -21.17 -18.13
CA GLY A 339 11.65 -21.14 -19.53
C GLY A 339 10.39 -21.94 -19.82
N VAL A 340 9.61 -22.37 -18.83
CA VAL A 340 8.31 -23.03 -19.02
C VAL A 340 7.24 -21.98 -19.24
N ASP A 341 6.45 -22.12 -20.29
CA ASP A 341 5.28 -21.29 -20.58
C ASP A 341 4.19 -21.47 -19.51
N LEU A 342 3.30 -20.47 -19.40
CA LEU A 342 2.25 -20.43 -18.38
C LEU A 342 1.36 -21.68 -18.34
N ASP A 343 1.05 -22.24 -19.49
CA ASP A 343 0.18 -23.40 -19.62
C ASP A 343 0.85 -24.71 -19.14
N GLY A 344 2.19 -24.77 -19.19
CA GLY A 344 2.98 -25.94 -18.74
C GLY A 344 3.39 -25.91 -17.26
N LEU A 345 3.08 -24.84 -16.51
CA LEU A 345 3.56 -24.69 -15.14
C LEU A 345 2.97 -25.69 -14.12
N THR A 346 1.93 -26.44 -14.48
CA THR A 346 1.34 -27.48 -13.65
C THR A 346 2.03 -28.83 -13.79
N GLU A 347 2.74 -29.05 -14.88
CA GLU A 347 3.45 -30.30 -15.17
C GLU A 347 4.82 -30.33 -14.48
N GLU A 348 5.31 -31.54 -14.21
CA GLU A 348 6.65 -31.69 -13.63
C GLU A 348 7.72 -31.36 -14.68
N ASN A 349 8.67 -30.51 -14.29
CA ASN A 349 9.83 -30.16 -15.13
C ASN A 349 11.01 -29.80 -14.22
N LEU A 350 11.86 -30.77 -13.94
CA LEU A 350 12.98 -30.62 -13.04
C LEU A 350 14.11 -29.81 -13.67
N GLU A 351 14.34 -29.94 -14.98
CA GLU A 351 15.36 -29.16 -15.70
C GLU A 351 15.06 -27.65 -15.64
N ALA A 352 13.80 -27.27 -15.92
CA ALA A 352 13.40 -25.87 -15.82
C ALA A 352 13.39 -25.36 -14.36
N LEU A 353 13.05 -26.22 -13.41
CA LEU A 353 13.12 -25.89 -11.99
C LEU A 353 14.58 -25.54 -11.60
N GLU A 354 15.53 -26.38 -11.99
CA GLU A 354 16.96 -26.22 -11.71
C GLU A 354 17.50 -24.93 -12.33
N LYS A 355 17.20 -24.69 -13.60
CA LYS A 355 17.56 -23.47 -14.31
C LYS A 355 16.96 -22.21 -13.67
N GLY A 356 15.73 -22.28 -13.17
CA GLY A 356 15.05 -21.16 -12.50
C GLY A 356 15.64 -20.81 -11.13
N ILE A 357 16.49 -21.66 -10.52
CA ILE A 357 17.19 -21.37 -9.28
C ILE A 357 18.12 -20.16 -9.42
N GLU A 358 18.68 -19.91 -10.59
CA GLU A 358 19.50 -18.73 -10.86
C GLU A 358 18.77 -17.41 -10.52
N ASN A 359 17.46 -17.33 -10.82
CA ASN A 359 16.64 -16.18 -10.45
C ASN A 359 16.51 -16.05 -8.92
N LEU A 360 16.31 -17.16 -8.23
CA LEU A 360 16.23 -17.18 -6.76
C LEU A 360 17.55 -16.76 -6.12
N GLU A 361 18.67 -17.29 -6.57
CA GLU A 361 20.01 -16.94 -6.08
C GLU A 361 20.26 -15.45 -6.25
N LYS A 362 19.90 -14.89 -7.41
CA LYS A 362 20.04 -13.45 -7.67
C LYS A 362 19.23 -12.59 -6.69
N HIS A 363 18.00 -13.00 -6.37
CA HIS A 363 17.19 -12.30 -5.38
C HIS A 363 17.78 -12.39 -3.96
N ILE A 364 18.36 -13.54 -3.57
CA ILE A 364 19.04 -13.71 -2.28
C ILE A 364 20.26 -12.77 -2.22
N GLU A 365 21.11 -12.76 -3.26
CA GLU A 365 22.26 -11.86 -3.37
C GLU A 365 21.85 -10.39 -3.23
N ASN A 366 20.78 -9.99 -3.91
CA ASN A 366 20.28 -8.61 -3.88
C ASN A 366 19.82 -8.19 -2.49
N VAL A 367 19.13 -9.06 -1.76
CA VAL A 367 18.72 -8.78 -0.37
C VAL A 367 19.94 -8.71 0.55
N HIS A 368 20.91 -9.60 0.37
CA HIS A 368 22.14 -9.61 1.17
C HIS A 368 22.96 -8.32 1.03
N LYS A 369 22.87 -7.60 -0.10
CA LYS A 369 23.53 -6.29 -0.27
C LYS A 369 23.07 -5.23 0.74
N PHE A 370 21.87 -5.39 1.28
CA PHE A 370 21.34 -4.54 2.34
C PHE A 370 21.78 -4.97 3.75
N GLY A 371 22.58 -6.04 3.87
CA GLY A 371 23.07 -6.54 5.16
C GLY A 371 22.00 -7.24 6.01
N VAL A 372 20.89 -7.67 5.42
CA VAL A 372 19.76 -8.27 6.13
C VAL A 372 19.75 -9.79 5.94
N PRO A 373 19.65 -10.58 7.02
CA PRO A 373 19.51 -12.04 6.94
C PRO A 373 18.27 -12.44 6.14
N THR A 374 18.43 -13.41 5.23
CA THR A 374 17.35 -13.88 4.37
C THR A 374 16.93 -15.30 4.76
N VAL A 375 15.63 -15.51 4.97
CA VAL A 375 15.00 -16.80 5.15
C VAL A 375 14.21 -17.15 3.89
N LEU A 376 14.57 -18.26 3.25
CA LEU A 376 13.83 -18.73 2.07
C LEU A 376 12.59 -19.51 2.50
N LYS A 377 11.44 -19.12 1.95
CA LYS A 377 10.21 -19.93 2.00
C LYS A 377 9.92 -20.49 0.61
N LEU A 378 10.25 -21.74 0.38
CA LEU A 378 9.83 -22.46 -0.83
C LEU A 378 8.38 -22.94 -0.67
N GLN A 379 7.52 -22.52 -1.58
CA GLN A 379 6.11 -22.89 -1.58
C GLN A 379 5.81 -23.85 -2.72
N LYS A 380 5.39 -25.07 -2.37
CA LYS A 380 4.78 -25.97 -3.31
C LYS A 380 3.33 -25.53 -3.49
N ASN A 381 2.99 -25.00 -4.66
CA ASN A 381 1.59 -24.77 -5.01
C ASN A 381 0.93 -26.15 -5.16
N LEU A 382 0.31 -26.63 -4.11
CA LEU A 382 -0.67 -27.70 -4.24
C LEU A 382 -1.79 -27.13 -5.10
N LEU A 383 -1.95 -27.68 -6.30
CA LEU A 383 -3.14 -27.43 -7.11
C LEU A 383 -4.35 -27.79 -6.25
N ILE A 384 -5.01 -26.76 -5.75
CA ILE A 384 -6.36 -26.90 -5.25
C ILE A 384 -7.21 -26.97 -6.52
N LYS A 385 -7.53 -28.21 -6.93
CA LYS A 385 -8.56 -28.46 -7.92
C LYS A 385 -9.91 -28.07 -7.32
#